data_e6d0db93d8bab141022485f1cf5624ce
#
_entry.id   e6d0db93d8bab141022485f1cf5624ce
#
_cell.length_a   1.000
_cell.length_b   1.000
_cell.length_c   1.000
_cell.angle_alpha   90.00
_cell.angle_beta   90.00
_cell.angle_gamma   90.00
#
_symmetry.space_group_name_H-M   'P 1'
#
loop_
_entity.id
_entity.type
_entity.pdbx_description
1 polymer ?
#
loop_
_entity_poly.entity_id
_entity_poly.type
_entity_poly.pdbx_seq_one_letter_code
_entity_poly.pdbx_strand_id
1 'polypeptide(L)'
;MTESKGYVDRAYLRCAEQLLRSIKEQSYARMRVEPGHKVLDVGCGPGTDTLPLAERVGAAGMVLGIDSDPAILIAADRRARQARLSTWVSHQRGSAMSLPVRSEYFDASRCERLFQHLPDPERALKEMVRVTRRDGWVVVLDTDWGTLSMHSKEVEIERRLARLHAERLLYNGYAGRQLYHLFRRQRLADVQITLYPVYLLELAQVRELTVLDEAEREALNLGLLSATELERWHASLAEIEAEGGLFCSATLIMVAGRKH
;
A
#
# COMPACT_ATOMS: atom_id res chain seq x y z
N MET A 1 1.78 9.08 23.75
CA MET A 1 2.01 7.94 22.82
C MET A 1 1.18 8.27 21.59
N THR A 2 1.81 8.77 20.55
CA THR A 2 1.15 9.06 19.26
C THR A 2 0.73 7.73 18.65
N GLU A 3 -0.59 7.54 18.51
CA GLU A 3 -1.14 6.46 17.70
C GLU A 3 -0.43 6.47 16.34
N SER A 4 -0.01 5.30 15.88
CA SER A 4 0.70 5.19 14.61
C SER A 4 -0.23 5.67 13.50
N LYS A 5 0.13 6.77 12.82
CA LYS A 5 -0.54 7.19 11.59
C LYS A 5 -0.53 6.00 10.62
N GLY A 6 -1.72 5.56 10.18
CA GLY A 6 -1.82 4.53 9.17
C GLY A 6 -2.33 3.17 9.63
N TYR A 7 -2.96 3.05 10.80
CA TYR A 7 -3.72 1.85 11.15
C TYR A 7 -5.00 1.79 10.31
N VAL A 8 -5.11 0.79 9.47
CA VAL A 8 -6.27 0.57 8.61
C VAL A 8 -7.16 -0.53 9.18
N ASP A 9 -8.46 -0.30 9.21
CA ASP A 9 -9.40 -1.25 9.75
C ASP A 9 -9.65 -2.45 8.81
N ARG A 10 -10.49 -3.41 9.27
CA ARG A 10 -10.79 -4.61 8.49
C ARG A 10 -11.69 -4.36 7.28
N ALA A 11 -12.53 -3.31 7.31
CA ALA A 11 -13.40 -2.98 6.18
C ALA A 11 -12.57 -2.40 5.03
N TYR A 12 -11.70 -1.45 5.35
CA TYR A 12 -10.70 -0.93 4.42
C TYR A 12 -9.89 -2.04 3.74
N LEU A 13 -9.33 -2.99 4.51
CA LEU A 13 -8.51 -4.06 3.97
C LEU A 13 -9.29 -4.95 2.99
N ARG A 14 -10.56 -5.28 3.29
CA ARG A 14 -11.41 -6.09 2.39
C ARG A 14 -11.75 -5.36 1.10
N CYS A 15 -12.15 -4.09 1.20
CA CYS A 15 -12.48 -3.26 0.04
C CYS A 15 -11.26 -3.11 -0.89
N ALA A 16 -10.11 -2.79 -0.31
CA ALA A 16 -8.85 -2.68 -1.03
C ALA A 16 -8.40 -4.03 -1.65
N GLU A 17 -8.60 -5.17 -0.98
CA GLU A 17 -8.26 -6.49 -1.51
C GLU A 17 -9.03 -6.80 -2.80
N GLN A 18 -10.33 -6.50 -2.84
CA GLN A 18 -11.15 -6.69 -4.04
C GLN A 18 -10.72 -5.76 -5.18
N LEU A 19 -10.58 -4.48 -4.88
CA LEU A 19 -10.22 -3.45 -5.85
C LEU A 19 -8.86 -3.69 -6.49
N LEU A 20 -7.90 -4.18 -5.72
CA LEU A 20 -6.51 -4.33 -6.15
C LEU A 20 -6.14 -5.74 -6.62
N ARG A 21 -7.06 -6.69 -6.66
CA ARG A 21 -6.76 -8.10 -6.98
C ARG A 21 -5.93 -8.27 -8.26
N SER A 22 -6.35 -7.67 -9.37
CA SER A 22 -5.64 -7.78 -10.65
C SER A 22 -4.26 -7.13 -10.62
N ILE A 23 -4.12 -6.03 -9.88
CA ILE A 23 -2.85 -5.31 -9.71
C ILE A 23 -1.89 -6.14 -8.85
N LYS A 24 -2.38 -6.78 -7.80
CA LYS A 24 -1.62 -7.70 -6.96
C LYS A 24 -1.05 -8.86 -7.76
N GLU A 25 -1.88 -9.50 -8.61
CA GLU A 25 -1.44 -10.57 -9.51
C GLU A 25 -0.28 -10.12 -10.41
N GLN A 26 -0.37 -8.92 -10.97
CA GLN A 26 0.73 -8.36 -11.76
C GLN A 26 1.98 -8.09 -10.91
N SER A 27 1.83 -7.67 -9.64
CA SER A 27 2.97 -7.48 -8.74
C SER A 27 3.69 -8.80 -8.47
N TYR A 28 2.95 -9.90 -8.27
CA TYR A 28 3.55 -11.22 -8.11
C TYR A 28 4.28 -11.70 -9.37
N ALA A 29 3.71 -11.44 -10.55
CA ALA A 29 4.37 -11.77 -11.82
C ALA A 29 5.70 -10.99 -12.00
N ARG A 30 5.77 -9.72 -11.54
CA ARG A 30 7.00 -8.92 -11.59
C ARG A 30 8.10 -9.43 -10.64
N MET A 31 7.74 -10.16 -9.59
CA MET A 31 8.70 -10.80 -8.70
C MET A 31 9.45 -11.97 -9.35
N ARG A 32 8.94 -12.50 -10.46
CA ARG A 32 9.48 -13.69 -11.16
C ARG A 32 9.70 -14.87 -10.21
N VAL A 33 8.72 -15.09 -9.34
CA VAL A 33 8.76 -16.16 -8.36
C VAL A 33 8.53 -17.51 -9.03
N GLU A 34 9.35 -18.49 -8.67
CA GLU A 34 9.29 -19.88 -9.13
C GLU A 34 9.08 -20.84 -7.95
N PRO A 35 8.59 -22.06 -8.20
CA PRO A 35 8.53 -23.10 -7.16
C PRO A 35 9.90 -23.31 -6.48
N GLY A 36 9.89 -23.39 -5.15
CA GLY A 36 11.10 -23.52 -4.34
C GLY A 36 11.75 -22.19 -3.93
N HIS A 37 11.32 -21.07 -4.47
CA HIS A 37 11.85 -19.75 -4.10
C HIS A 37 11.51 -19.35 -2.65
N LYS A 38 12.36 -18.52 -2.07
CA LYS A 38 12.16 -17.85 -0.78
C LYS A 38 11.74 -16.42 -1.04
N VAL A 39 10.58 -16.04 -0.52
CA VAL A 39 9.96 -14.75 -0.80
C VAL A 39 9.71 -13.97 0.49
N LEU A 40 9.95 -12.67 0.46
CA LEU A 40 9.66 -11.75 1.55
C LEU A 40 8.52 -10.80 1.17
N ASP A 41 7.53 -10.67 2.05
CA ASP A 41 6.49 -9.65 1.99
C ASP A 41 6.65 -8.68 3.16
N VAL A 42 7.01 -7.42 2.87
CA VAL A 42 7.29 -6.38 3.88
C VAL A 42 6.05 -5.52 4.07
N GLY A 43 5.60 -5.38 5.32
CA GLY A 43 4.29 -4.80 5.63
C GLY A 43 3.17 -5.75 5.24
N CYS A 44 3.32 -7.03 5.61
CA CYS A 44 2.44 -8.09 5.15
C CYS A 44 1.00 -7.99 5.68
N GLY A 45 0.76 -7.13 6.67
CA GLY A 45 -0.55 -6.98 7.27
C GLY A 45 -1.13 -8.32 7.75
N PRO A 46 -2.43 -8.58 7.48
CA PRO A 46 -3.07 -9.84 7.90
C PRO A 46 -2.73 -11.03 6.99
N GLY A 47 -1.63 -10.97 6.23
CA GLY A 47 -1.18 -12.03 5.36
C GLY A 47 -1.97 -12.18 4.06
N THR A 48 -2.54 -11.10 3.57
CA THR A 48 -3.35 -11.12 2.33
C THR A 48 -2.52 -11.57 1.12
N ASP A 49 -1.28 -11.15 1.05
CA ASP A 49 -0.38 -11.44 -0.08
C ASP A 49 0.53 -12.65 0.18
N THR A 50 0.80 -12.98 1.44
CA THR A 50 1.66 -14.14 1.77
C THR A 50 1.05 -15.48 1.33
N LEU A 51 -0.28 -15.62 1.35
CA LEU A 51 -0.95 -16.86 0.94
C LEU A 51 -0.88 -17.09 -0.59
N PRO A 52 -1.26 -16.14 -1.46
CA PRO A 52 -1.07 -16.29 -2.91
C PRO A 52 0.40 -16.49 -3.32
N LEU A 53 1.34 -15.87 -2.60
CA LEU A 53 2.77 -16.11 -2.82
C LEU A 53 3.19 -17.52 -2.42
N ALA A 54 2.63 -18.04 -1.32
CA ALA A 54 2.90 -19.42 -0.87
C ALA A 54 2.45 -20.47 -1.89
N GLU A 55 1.30 -20.26 -2.52
CA GLU A 55 0.82 -21.14 -3.60
C GLU A 55 1.79 -21.15 -4.78
N ARG A 56 2.43 -20.02 -5.09
CA ARG A 56 3.39 -19.89 -6.19
C ARG A 56 4.71 -20.57 -5.90
N VAL A 57 5.25 -20.42 -4.68
CA VAL A 57 6.52 -21.04 -4.31
C VAL A 57 6.39 -22.53 -4.00
N GLY A 58 5.17 -22.98 -3.65
CA GLY A 58 4.88 -24.37 -3.30
C GLY A 58 5.61 -24.85 -2.04
N ALA A 59 5.44 -26.12 -1.70
CA ALA A 59 5.94 -26.71 -0.46
C ALA A 59 7.48 -26.79 -0.36
N ALA A 60 8.20 -26.69 -1.46
CA ALA A 60 9.67 -26.59 -1.48
C ALA A 60 10.20 -25.17 -1.26
N GLY A 61 9.33 -24.17 -1.33
CA GLY A 61 9.64 -22.76 -1.13
C GLY A 61 9.35 -22.27 0.28
N MET A 62 9.46 -20.97 0.46
CA MET A 62 9.16 -20.29 1.73
C MET A 62 8.65 -18.88 1.50
N VAL A 63 7.65 -18.47 2.27
CA VAL A 63 7.22 -17.08 2.34
C VAL A 63 7.36 -16.58 3.77
N LEU A 64 8.02 -15.45 3.95
CA LEU A 64 8.08 -14.71 5.21
C LEU A 64 7.33 -13.39 5.05
N GLY A 65 6.33 -13.17 5.88
CA GLY A 65 5.70 -11.86 6.05
C GLY A 65 6.34 -11.13 7.23
N ILE A 66 6.66 -9.85 7.07
CA ILE A 66 7.13 -9.00 8.17
C ILE A 66 6.18 -7.81 8.33
N ASP A 67 5.74 -7.56 9.57
CA ASP A 67 4.96 -6.38 9.93
C ASP A 67 5.39 -5.88 11.31
N SER A 68 5.15 -4.61 11.59
CA SER A 68 5.47 -4.00 12.89
C SER A 68 4.39 -4.25 13.94
N ASP A 69 3.15 -4.50 13.53
CA ASP A 69 1.99 -4.72 14.41
C ASP A 69 1.84 -6.20 14.78
N PRO A 70 2.11 -6.58 16.05
CA PRO A 70 1.96 -7.96 16.48
C PRO A 70 0.51 -8.46 16.45
N ALA A 71 -0.48 -7.59 16.57
CA ALA A 71 -1.89 -7.99 16.57
C ALA A 71 -2.33 -8.43 15.17
N ILE A 72 -1.86 -7.76 14.12
CA ILE A 72 -2.18 -8.12 12.74
C ILE A 72 -1.49 -9.41 12.33
N LEU A 73 -0.29 -9.71 12.86
CA LEU A 73 0.43 -10.95 12.60
C LEU A 73 -0.28 -12.19 13.17
N ILE A 74 -0.97 -12.05 14.31
CA ILE A 74 -1.82 -13.12 14.84
C ILE A 74 -2.93 -13.50 13.85
N ALA A 75 -3.50 -12.50 13.17
CA ALA A 75 -4.51 -12.74 12.13
C ALA A 75 -3.89 -13.40 10.89
N ALA A 76 -2.69 -12.98 10.50
CA ALA A 76 -1.94 -13.57 9.39
C ALA A 76 -1.62 -15.05 9.63
N ASP A 77 -1.10 -15.39 10.81
CA ASP A 77 -0.81 -16.78 11.19
C ASP A 77 -2.06 -17.64 11.26
N ARG A 78 -3.18 -17.10 11.74
CA ARG A 78 -4.46 -17.81 11.74
C ARG A 78 -4.91 -18.11 10.31
N ARG A 79 -4.83 -17.15 9.38
CA ARG A 79 -5.17 -17.35 7.96
C ARG A 79 -4.28 -18.41 7.33
N ALA A 80 -2.97 -18.38 7.58
CA ALA A 80 -2.03 -19.38 7.06
C ALA A 80 -2.36 -20.80 7.56
N ARG A 81 -2.70 -20.96 8.84
CA ARG A 81 -3.16 -22.25 9.39
C ARG A 81 -4.49 -22.71 8.77
N GLN A 82 -5.46 -21.82 8.61
CA GLN A 82 -6.75 -22.14 7.99
C GLN A 82 -6.60 -22.57 6.52
N ALA A 83 -5.67 -21.95 5.79
CA ALA A 83 -5.32 -22.31 4.43
C ALA A 83 -4.40 -23.55 4.32
N ARG A 84 -3.95 -24.14 5.44
CA ARG A 84 -2.99 -25.26 5.52
C ARG A 84 -1.62 -24.95 4.88
N LEU A 85 -1.21 -23.68 4.92
CA LEU A 85 0.03 -23.20 4.34
C LEU A 85 1.12 -22.90 5.40
N SER A 86 0.83 -23.08 6.69
CA SER A 86 1.73 -22.72 7.79
C SER A 86 3.07 -23.50 7.83
N THR A 87 3.24 -24.51 7.00
CA THR A 87 4.52 -25.25 6.89
C THR A 87 5.57 -24.43 6.13
N TRP A 88 5.15 -23.61 5.17
CA TRP A 88 6.08 -22.78 4.37
C TRP A 88 5.72 -21.30 4.32
N VAL A 89 4.71 -20.88 5.12
CA VAL A 89 4.40 -19.49 5.40
C VAL A 89 4.61 -19.20 6.85
N SER A 90 5.35 -18.16 7.16
CA SER A 90 5.53 -17.67 8.52
C SER A 90 5.44 -16.14 8.55
N HIS A 91 5.10 -15.60 9.72
CA HIS A 91 5.02 -14.16 9.92
C HIS A 91 5.89 -13.78 11.12
N GLN A 92 6.60 -12.66 11.01
CA GLN A 92 7.52 -12.18 12.03
C GLN A 92 7.35 -10.69 12.27
N ARG A 93 7.40 -10.29 13.54
CA ARG A 93 7.46 -8.87 13.88
C ARG A 93 8.79 -8.27 13.48
N GLY A 94 8.73 -7.10 12.79
CA GLY A 94 9.93 -6.37 12.41
C GLY A 94 9.62 -5.02 11.81
N SER A 95 10.64 -4.16 11.74
CA SER A 95 10.56 -2.87 11.06
C SER A 95 11.06 -3.00 9.63
N ALA A 96 10.32 -2.42 8.66
CA ALA A 96 10.76 -2.32 7.27
C ALA A 96 12.11 -1.59 7.13
N MET A 97 12.40 -0.65 8.04
CA MET A 97 13.63 0.13 8.06
C MET A 97 14.82 -0.59 8.74
N SER A 98 14.60 -1.80 9.29
CA SER A 98 15.63 -2.65 9.89
C SER A 98 15.11 -4.08 9.94
N LEU A 99 15.16 -4.77 8.80
CA LEU A 99 14.62 -6.12 8.65
C LEU A 99 15.44 -7.13 9.46
N PRO A 100 14.79 -7.94 10.34
CA PRO A 100 15.47 -8.87 11.24
C PRO A 100 15.87 -10.17 10.52
N VAL A 101 16.40 -10.04 9.31
CA VAL A 101 16.79 -11.15 8.45
C VAL A 101 18.16 -10.90 7.82
N ARG A 102 18.89 -11.96 7.51
CA ARG A 102 20.22 -11.87 6.91
C ARG A 102 20.18 -11.29 5.49
N SER A 103 21.29 -10.72 5.06
CA SER A 103 21.47 -10.27 3.68
C SER A 103 21.41 -11.45 2.68
N GLU A 104 20.96 -11.14 1.46
CA GLU A 104 20.99 -12.06 0.31
C GLU A 104 20.30 -13.40 0.56
N TYR A 105 19.17 -13.37 1.24
CA TYR A 105 18.45 -14.59 1.64
C TYR A 105 17.25 -14.93 0.78
N PHE A 106 16.55 -13.90 0.26
CA PHE A 106 15.32 -14.06 -0.50
C PHE A 106 15.57 -13.97 -2.00
N ASP A 107 14.87 -14.79 -2.76
CA ASP A 107 14.86 -14.74 -4.23
C ASP A 107 14.12 -13.49 -4.73
N ALA A 108 13.09 -13.08 -4.02
CA ALA A 108 12.38 -11.84 -4.27
C ALA A 108 11.82 -11.23 -2.98
N SER A 109 11.68 -9.91 -2.98
CA SER A 109 10.98 -9.17 -1.92
C SER A 109 9.96 -8.21 -2.52
N ARG A 110 8.83 -8.06 -1.83
CA ARG A 110 7.81 -7.09 -2.21
C ARG A 110 7.31 -6.29 -1.01
N CYS A 111 6.64 -5.21 -1.32
CA CYS A 111 5.83 -4.48 -0.38
C CYS A 111 4.68 -3.77 -1.11
N GLU A 112 3.55 -3.59 -0.43
CA GLU A 112 2.38 -2.92 -0.99
C GLU A 112 1.81 -1.92 0.01
N ARG A 113 1.63 -0.66 -0.44
CA ARG A 113 1.03 0.44 0.32
C ARG A 113 1.61 0.63 1.72
N LEU A 114 2.92 0.45 1.83
CA LEU A 114 3.67 0.61 3.06
C LEU A 114 4.50 1.90 3.07
N PHE A 115 5.10 2.28 1.95
CA PHE A 115 6.02 3.42 1.87
C PHE A 115 5.34 4.73 2.20
N GLN A 116 4.05 4.86 1.93
CA GLN A 116 3.21 5.98 2.35
C GLN A 116 3.16 6.17 3.87
N HIS A 117 3.41 5.12 4.65
CA HIS A 117 3.39 5.13 6.11
C HIS A 117 4.79 5.22 6.75
N LEU A 118 5.85 5.24 5.94
CA LEU A 118 7.22 5.24 6.46
C LEU A 118 7.83 6.65 6.53
N PRO A 119 8.48 7.00 7.63
CA PRO A 119 9.22 8.25 7.73
C PRO A 119 10.49 8.26 6.87
N ASP A 120 11.06 7.09 6.57
CA ASP A 120 12.26 6.92 5.73
C ASP A 120 12.08 5.76 4.75
N PRO A 121 11.39 5.99 3.62
CA PRO A 121 11.16 4.96 2.61
C PRO A 121 12.44 4.53 1.88
N GLU A 122 13.46 5.40 1.80
CA GLU A 122 14.74 5.04 1.19
C GLU A 122 15.46 3.97 2.02
N ARG A 123 15.45 4.10 3.34
CA ARG A 123 16.02 3.10 4.24
C ARG A 123 15.27 1.76 4.14
N ALA A 124 13.95 1.79 4.02
CA ALA A 124 13.17 0.56 3.82
C ALA A 124 13.53 -0.12 2.50
N LEU A 125 13.64 0.62 1.40
CA LEU A 125 14.07 0.05 0.12
C LEU A 125 15.49 -0.52 0.21
N LYS A 126 16.42 0.17 0.87
CA LYS A 126 17.79 -0.33 1.09
C LYS A 126 17.79 -1.67 1.84
N GLU A 127 16.96 -1.83 2.85
CA GLU A 127 16.80 -3.09 3.57
C GLU A 127 16.22 -4.20 2.69
N MET A 128 15.18 -3.90 1.90
CA MET A 128 14.62 -4.86 0.93
C MET A 128 15.70 -5.31 -0.07
N VAL A 129 16.49 -4.39 -0.60
CA VAL A 129 17.62 -4.71 -1.49
C VAL A 129 18.69 -5.52 -0.77
N ARG A 130 19.02 -5.20 0.48
CA ARG A 130 20.00 -5.93 1.27
C ARG A 130 19.63 -7.41 1.44
N VAL A 131 18.38 -7.68 1.79
CA VAL A 131 17.90 -9.05 2.09
C VAL A 131 17.60 -9.88 0.85
N THR A 132 17.37 -9.21 -0.29
CA THR A 132 17.20 -9.86 -1.59
C THR A 132 18.57 -10.30 -2.11
N ARG A 133 18.68 -11.52 -2.65
CA ARG A 133 19.93 -12.05 -3.23
C ARG A 133 20.31 -11.33 -4.53
N ARG A 134 21.53 -11.54 -5.01
CA ARG A 134 21.91 -11.12 -6.37
C ARG A 134 20.99 -11.77 -7.40
N ASP A 135 20.69 -11.04 -8.43
CA ASP A 135 19.72 -11.37 -9.48
C ASP A 135 18.27 -11.54 -9.02
N GLY A 136 18.01 -11.31 -7.72
CA GLY A 136 16.67 -11.31 -7.14
C GLY A 136 15.90 -10.04 -7.46
N TRP A 137 14.58 -10.11 -7.37
CA TRP A 137 13.69 -8.99 -7.71
C TRP A 137 13.14 -8.30 -6.46
N VAL A 138 13.11 -6.99 -6.53
CA VAL A 138 12.43 -6.13 -5.55
C VAL A 138 11.26 -5.46 -6.25
N VAL A 139 10.06 -5.56 -5.65
CA VAL A 139 8.82 -4.99 -6.20
C VAL A 139 8.14 -4.14 -5.12
N VAL A 140 7.85 -2.90 -5.43
CA VAL A 140 7.09 -2.00 -4.55
C VAL A 140 5.91 -1.44 -5.31
N LEU A 141 4.73 -1.50 -4.69
CA LEU A 141 3.49 -0.92 -5.16
C LEU A 141 2.99 0.07 -4.10
N ASP A 142 2.85 1.34 -4.45
CA ASP A 142 2.32 2.32 -3.51
C ASP A 142 1.46 3.38 -4.21
N THR A 143 0.61 4.06 -3.43
CA THR A 143 -0.28 5.08 -3.95
C THR A 143 0.44 6.42 -4.05
N ASP A 144 0.19 7.13 -5.13
CA ASP A 144 0.50 8.54 -5.25
C ASP A 144 -0.76 9.36 -4.92
N TRP A 145 -0.93 9.68 -3.65
CA TRP A 145 -2.09 10.44 -3.18
C TRP A 145 -2.13 11.88 -3.71
N GLY A 146 -1.04 12.39 -4.24
CA GLY A 146 -1.04 13.65 -4.98
C GLY A 146 -1.80 13.60 -6.31
N THR A 147 -2.28 12.42 -6.72
CA THR A 147 -3.16 12.22 -7.89
C THR A 147 -4.62 12.01 -7.49
N LEU A 148 -4.95 12.07 -6.20
CA LEU A 148 -6.32 11.97 -5.73
C LEU A 148 -7.16 13.07 -6.35
N SER A 149 -8.25 12.69 -6.97
CA SER A 149 -9.20 13.61 -7.60
C SER A 149 -10.61 13.06 -7.47
N MET A 150 -11.56 13.96 -7.17
CA MET A 150 -12.96 13.63 -7.01
C MET A 150 -13.83 14.63 -7.77
N HIS A 151 -14.80 14.13 -8.52
CA HIS A 151 -15.78 15.00 -9.18
C HIS A 151 -16.63 15.73 -8.13
N SER A 152 -16.62 17.05 -8.18
CA SER A 152 -17.36 17.93 -7.28
C SER A 152 -17.64 19.28 -7.95
N LYS A 153 -18.73 19.92 -7.59
CA LYS A 153 -19.01 21.31 -7.94
C LYS A 153 -18.11 22.29 -7.16
N GLU A 154 -17.56 21.83 -6.02
CA GLU A 154 -16.68 22.58 -5.11
C GLU A 154 -15.19 22.22 -5.36
N VAL A 155 -14.68 22.51 -6.56
CA VAL A 155 -13.33 22.12 -7.01
C VAL A 155 -12.22 22.61 -6.06
N GLU A 156 -12.32 23.83 -5.54
CA GLU A 156 -11.31 24.39 -4.62
C GLU A 156 -11.29 23.66 -3.27
N ILE A 157 -12.46 23.23 -2.79
CA ILE A 157 -12.55 22.43 -1.57
C ILE A 157 -11.94 21.07 -1.81
N GLU A 158 -12.29 20.41 -2.92
CA GLU A 158 -11.72 19.12 -3.33
C GLU A 158 -10.19 19.18 -3.34
N ARG A 159 -9.59 20.18 -3.98
CA ARG A 159 -8.14 20.35 -4.07
C ARG A 159 -7.47 20.54 -2.70
N ARG A 160 -8.09 21.31 -1.81
CA ARG A 160 -7.59 21.51 -0.43
C ARG A 160 -7.62 20.20 0.34
N LEU A 161 -8.70 19.42 0.25
CA LEU A 161 -8.82 18.11 0.91
C LEU A 161 -7.83 17.08 0.34
N ALA A 162 -7.71 16.97 -0.97
CA ALA A 162 -6.77 16.06 -1.62
C ALA A 162 -5.31 16.39 -1.23
N ARG A 163 -4.96 17.66 -1.19
CA ARG A 163 -3.63 18.11 -0.74
C ARG A 163 -3.40 17.82 0.74
N LEU A 164 -4.37 18.11 1.60
CA LEU A 164 -4.30 17.80 3.02
C LEU A 164 -4.08 16.31 3.25
N HIS A 165 -4.82 15.45 2.53
CA HIS A 165 -4.67 14.02 2.59
C HIS A 165 -3.22 13.60 2.32
N ALA A 166 -2.64 14.03 1.21
CA ALA A 166 -1.28 13.66 0.82
C ALA A 166 -0.20 14.23 1.77
N GLU A 167 -0.39 15.44 2.33
CA GLU A 167 0.64 16.14 3.09
C GLU A 167 0.54 15.92 4.61
N ARG A 168 -0.64 15.53 5.14
CA ARG A 168 -0.88 15.53 6.59
C ARG A 168 -1.38 14.20 7.16
N LEU A 169 -2.20 13.45 6.43
CA LEU A 169 -2.75 12.20 6.95
C LEU A 169 -1.76 11.03 6.87
N LEU A 170 -0.74 11.16 6.03
CA LEU A 170 0.28 10.15 5.81
C LEU A 170 1.68 10.72 6.10
N TYR A 171 2.64 9.86 6.42
CA TYR A 171 4.04 10.26 6.51
C TYR A 171 4.60 10.66 5.14
N ASN A 172 4.16 9.97 4.09
CA ASN A 172 4.63 10.17 2.73
C ASN A 172 3.52 9.88 1.72
N GLY A 173 2.56 10.77 1.59
CA GLY A 173 1.45 10.60 0.64
C GLY A 173 1.86 10.68 -0.83
N TYR A 174 3.09 11.07 -1.13
CA TYR A 174 3.67 11.07 -2.47
C TYR A 174 4.55 9.84 -2.75
N ALA A 175 4.43 8.78 -1.95
CA ALA A 175 5.27 7.59 -2.02
C ALA A 175 5.33 7.02 -3.44
N GLY A 176 4.19 6.83 -4.10
CA GLY A 176 4.12 6.24 -5.43
C GLY A 176 5.05 6.91 -6.44
N ARG A 177 4.97 8.25 -6.60
CA ARG A 177 5.79 8.99 -7.58
C ARG A 177 7.28 8.99 -7.26
N GLN A 178 7.66 8.76 -6.01
CA GLN A 178 9.05 8.74 -5.56
C GLN A 178 9.73 7.39 -5.84
N LEU A 179 8.98 6.30 -6.00
CA LEU A 179 9.52 4.94 -6.12
C LEU A 179 10.57 4.81 -7.23
N TYR A 180 10.30 5.34 -8.42
CA TYR A 180 11.24 5.24 -9.53
C TYR A 180 12.61 5.86 -9.19
N HIS A 181 12.60 7.05 -8.58
CA HIS A 181 13.82 7.71 -8.14
C HIS A 181 14.57 6.89 -7.08
N LEU A 182 13.85 6.35 -6.09
CA LEU A 182 14.44 5.51 -5.05
C LEU A 182 15.10 4.25 -5.62
N PHE A 183 14.45 3.56 -6.57
CA PHE A 183 15.00 2.39 -7.24
C PHE A 183 16.27 2.73 -8.02
N ARG A 184 16.29 3.87 -8.73
CA ARG A 184 17.48 4.35 -9.46
C ARG A 184 18.64 4.67 -8.52
N ARG A 185 18.36 5.26 -7.35
CA ARG A 185 19.37 5.51 -6.31
C ARG A 185 19.97 4.23 -5.74
N GLN A 186 19.18 3.18 -5.60
CA GLN A 186 19.68 1.86 -5.16
C GLN A 186 20.40 1.10 -6.28
N ARG A 187 20.56 1.70 -7.47
CA ARG A 187 21.24 1.11 -8.64
C ARG A 187 20.69 -0.25 -9.06
N LEU A 188 19.39 -0.48 -8.89
CA LEU A 188 18.76 -1.69 -9.38
C LEU A 188 18.76 -1.72 -10.91
N ALA A 189 18.95 -2.93 -11.46
CA ALA A 189 18.87 -3.17 -12.90
C ALA A 189 17.44 -3.41 -13.35
N ASP A 190 17.21 -3.37 -14.65
CA ASP A 190 15.96 -3.73 -15.31
C ASP A 190 14.72 -3.06 -14.68
N VAL A 191 14.91 -1.80 -14.23
CA VAL A 191 13.84 -1.06 -13.52
C VAL A 191 12.66 -0.83 -14.46
N GLN A 192 11.51 -1.36 -14.05
CA GLN A 192 10.24 -1.26 -14.75
C GLN A 192 9.25 -0.47 -13.90
N ILE A 193 8.49 0.42 -14.51
CA ILE A 193 7.44 1.19 -13.87
C ILE A 193 6.11 0.90 -14.55
N THR A 194 5.04 0.77 -13.77
CA THR A 194 3.67 0.62 -14.25
C THR A 194 2.74 1.47 -13.41
N LEU A 195 1.83 2.18 -14.05
CA LEU A 195 0.83 3.01 -13.41
C LEU A 195 -0.53 2.33 -13.51
N TYR A 196 -1.27 2.34 -12.40
CA TYR A 196 -2.61 1.78 -12.31
C TYR A 196 -3.56 2.86 -11.83
N PRO A 197 -4.35 3.49 -12.71
CA PRO A 197 -5.45 4.32 -12.29
C PRO A 197 -6.50 3.44 -11.60
N VAL A 198 -6.86 3.82 -10.39
CA VAL A 198 -7.93 3.18 -9.62
C VAL A 198 -9.05 4.19 -9.46
N TYR A 199 -10.29 3.78 -9.61
CA TYR A 199 -11.44 4.66 -9.46
C TYR A 199 -12.52 4.03 -8.59
N LEU A 200 -13.31 4.88 -7.97
CA LEU A 200 -14.44 4.55 -7.10
C LEU A 200 -15.66 5.35 -7.57
N LEU A 201 -16.82 4.70 -7.55
CA LEU A 201 -18.08 5.26 -8.03
C LEU A 201 -19.16 5.36 -6.95
N GLU A 202 -18.84 4.98 -5.71
CA GLU A 202 -19.75 5.00 -4.57
C GLU A 202 -19.13 5.82 -3.43
N LEU A 203 -19.86 6.76 -2.87
CA LEU A 203 -19.35 7.66 -1.82
C LEU A 203 -18.92 6.90 -0.56
N ALA A 204 -19.63 5.83 -0.23
CA ALA A 204 -19.25 4.99 0.91
C ALA A 204 -17.84 4.36 0.74
N GLN A 205 -17.52 3.86 -0.47
CA GLN A 205 -16.19 3.34 -0.78
C GLN A 205 -15.12 4.44 -0.80
N VAL A 206 -15.47 5.63 -1.32
CA VAL A 206 -14.57 6.79 -1.30
C VAL A 206 -14.24 7.16 0.14
N ARG A 207 -15.23 7.33 1.02
CA ARG A 207 -15.02 7.66 2.44
C ARG A 207 -14.13 6.64 3.13
N GLU A 208 -14.39 5.35 2.89
CA GLU A 208 -13.61 4.25 3.47
C GLU A 208 -12.15 4.22 2.98
N LEU A 209 -11.94 4.24 1.66
CA LEU A 209 -10.62 4.01 1.07
C LEU A 209 -9.71 5.26 1.03
N THR A 210 -10.30 6.45 1.07
CA THR A 210 -9.53 7.70 1.14
C THR A 210 -9.51 8.32 2.53
N VAL A 211 -10.15 7.66 3.53
CA VAL A 211 -10.34 8.21 4.89
C VAL A 211 -10.83 9.66 4.85
N LEU A 212 -11.81 9.92 3.97
CA LEU A 212 -12.30 11.28 3.67
C LEU A 212 -12.80 12.00 4.93
N ASP A 213 -13.51 11.27 5.81
CA ASP A 213 -14.03 11.84 7.05
C ASP A 213 -12.92 12.37 7.97
N GLU A 214 -11.77 11.72 7.96
CA GLU A 214 -10.59 12.18 8.71
C GLU A 214 -9.99 13.44 8.07
N ALA A 215 -9.91 13.48 6.73
CA ALA A 215 -9.44 14.65 6.00
C ALA A 215 -10.34 15.87 6.24
N GLU A 216 -11.65 15.68 6.19
CA GLU A 216 -12.65 16.73 6.46
C GLU A 216 -12.53 17.27 7.90
N ARG A 217 -12.44 16.37 8.89
CA ARG A 217 -12.24 16.74 10.30
C ARG A 217 -10.96 17.51 10.52
N GLU A 218 -9.85 17.03 9.94
CA GLU A 218 -8.55 17.71 10.08
C GLU A 218 -8.53 19.07 9.37
N ALA A 219 -9.21 19.18 8.23
CA ALA A 219 -9.34 20.46 7.52
C ALA A 219 -10.09 21.51 8.36
N LEU A 220 -11.15 21.11 9.08
CA LEU A 220 -11.86 22.00 10.02
C LEU A 220 -10.95 22.38 11.20
N ASN A 221 -10.25 21.41 11.81
CA ASN A 221 -9.38 21.67 12.95
C ASN A 221 -8.25 22.65 12.63
N LEU A 222 -7.73 22.59 11.41
CA LEU A 222 -6.67 23.48 10.93
C LEU A 222 -7.18 24.80 10.37
N GLY A 223 -8.50 25.02 10.31
CA GLY A 223 -9.10 26.21 9.70
C GLY A 223 -8.89 26.29 8.18
N LEU A 224 -8.57 25.17 7.53
CA LEU A 224 -8.46 25.08 6.07
C LEU A 224 -9.82 25.08 5.39
N LEU A 225 -10.85 24.63 6.08
CA LEU A 225 -12.25 24.72 5.69
C LEU A 225 -13.08 25.30 6.83
N SER A 226 -14.09 26.09 6.49
CA SER A 226 -15.16 26.50 7.39
C SER A 226 -16.28 25.45 7.42
N ALA A 227 -17.13 25.50 8.44
CA ALA A 227 -18.31 24.63 8.52
C ALA A 227 -19.24 24.83 7.30
N THR A 228 -19.44 26.06 6.85
CA THR A 228 -20.25 26.38 5.68
C THR A 228 -19.65 25.83 4.37
N GLU A 229 -18.33 25.84 4.21
CA GLU A 229 -17.68 25.20 3.07
C GLU A 229 -17.86 23.69 3.11
N LEU A 230 -17.76 23.06 4.29
CA LEU A 230 -17.99 21.63 4.44
C LEU A 230 -19.44 21.24 4.14
N GLU A 231 -20.42 22.05 4.54
CA GLU A 231 -21.84 21.83 4.18
C GLU A 231 -22.05 21.88 2.65
N ARG A 232 -21.47 22.86 1.95
CA ARG A 232 -21.53 22.94 0.49
C ARG A 232 -20.86 21.74 -0.18
N TRP A 233 -19.70 21.31 0.36
CA TRP A 233 -18.99 20.12 -0.10
C TRP A 233 -19.86 18.87 0.01
N HIS A 234 -20.48 18.64 1.16
CA HIS A 234 -21.36 17.48 1.37
C HIS A 234 -22.61 17.55 0.47
N ALA A 235 -23.21 18.73 0.32
CA ALA A 235 -24.35 18.92 -0.58
C ALA A 235 -23.99 18.60 -2.04
N SER A 236 -22.82 19.06 -2.49
CA SER A 236 -22.30 18.77 -3.84
C SER A 236 -22.09 17.28 -4.06
N LEU A 237 -21.49 16.56 -3.11
CA LEU A 237 -21.28 15.13 -3.23
C LEU A 237 -22.59 14.35 -3.23
N ALA A 238 -23.54 14.72 -2.35
CA ALA A 238 -24.85 14.07 -2.27
C ALA A 238 -25.67 14.25 -3.56
N GLU A 239 -25.64 15.44 -4.17
CA GLU A 239 -26.30 15.71 -5.44
C GLU A 239 -25.70 14.86 -6.57
N ILE A 240 -24.37 14.84 -6.69
CA ILE A 240 -23.67 14.07 -7.72
C ILE A 240 -23.91 12.55 -7.55
N GLU A 241 -23.90 12.07 -6.31
CA GLU A 241 -24.20 10.65 -6.02
C GLU A 241 -25.63 10.29 -6.38
N ALA A 242 -26.60 11.15 -6.05
CA ALA A 242 -28.01 10.95 -6.39
C ALA A 242 -28.26 10.90 -7.92
N GLU A 243 -27.45 11.60 -8.70
CA GLU A 243 -27.45 11.57 -10.17
C GLU A 243 -26.67 10.36 -10.73
N GLY A 244 -26.01 9.55 -9.89
CA GLY A 244 -25.15 8.42 -10.30
C GLY A 244 -23.85 8.87 -10.97
N GLY A 245 -23.43 10.11 -10.75
CA GLY A 245 -22.28 10.77 -11.38
C GLY A 245 -21.00 10.77 -10.52
N LEU A 246 -21.01 10.12 -9.35
CA LEU A 246 -19.83 10.11 -8.48
C LEU A 246 -18.64 9.46 -9.18
N PHE A 247 -17.52 10.15 -9.13
CA PHE A 247 -16.24 9.66 -9.62
C PHE A 247 -15.11 10.14 -8.71
N CYS A 248 -14.33 9.20 -8.22
CA CYS A 248 -13.10 9.47 -7.48
C CYS A 248 -11.99 8.60 -8.04
N SER A 249 -10.78 9.12 -8.18
CA SER A 249 -9.64 8.35 -8.66
C SER A 249 -8.33 8.71 -7.97
N ALA A 250 -7.43 7.73 -7.91
CA ALA A 250 -6.04 7.90 -7.53
C ALA A 250 -5.17 6.94 -8.37
N THR A 251 -3.86 7.19 -8.42
CA THR A 251 -2.93 6.34 -9.17
C THR A 251 -2.07 5.54 -8.21
N LEU A 252 -2.07 4.21 -8.36
CA LEU A 252 -1.05 3.34 -7.79
C LEU A 252 0.11 3.20 -8.77
N ILE A 253 1.31 3.24 -8.24
CA ILE A 253 2.54 3.11 -9.02
C ILE A 253 3.31 1.89 -8.54
N MET A 254 3.56 0.97 -9.46
CA MET A 254 4.40 -0.20 -9.21
C MET A 254 5.76 0.00 -9.85
N VAL A 255 6.80 -0.25 -9.08
CA VAL A 255 8.18 -0.30 -9.59
C VAL A 255 8.79 -1.63 -9.22
N ALA A 256 9.38 -2.28 -10.19
CA ALA A 256 10.13 -3.51 -10.03
C ALA A 256 11.56 -3.31 -10.52
N GLY A 257 12.53 -3.92 -9.85
CA GLY A 257 13.93 -3.86 -10.24
C GLY A 257 14.70 -5.08 -9.76
N ARG A 258 15.74 -5.45 -10.50
CA ARG A 258 16.61 -6.59 -10.20
C ARG A 258 17.87 -6.13 -9.49
N LYS A 259 18.25 -6.80 -8.41
CA LYS A 259 19.52 -6.55 -7.72
C LYS A 259 20.68 -7.10 -8.55
N HIS A 260 21.77 -6.34 -8.63
CA HIS A 260 23.03 -6.79 -9.22
C HIS A 260 23.84 -7.66 -8.28
#